data_e1b0cafdeef45334dfdfaa7591aee094
#
_entry.id   e1b0cafdeef45334dfdfaa7591aee094
#
_cell.length_a   1.000
_cell.length_b   1.000
_cell.length_c   1.000
_cell.angle_alpha   90.00
_cell.angle_beta   90.00
_cell.angle_gamma   90.00
#
_symmetry.space_group_name_H-M   'P 1'
#
loop_
_entity.id
_entity.type
_entity.pdbx_description
1 polymer ?
#
loop_
_entity_poly.entity_id
_entity_poly.type
_entity_poly.pdbx_seq_one_letter_code
_entity_poly.pdbx_strand_id
1 'polypeptide(L)'
;LAGCIDEHYGEDSNTIVTNLTGYAWERTFQIRTEDGRNAEVCEHYEFGLNGKASCKSRTTCDGEEVEEHVHYFRYDFITPNNRYLLLDYCYWQIDRISSSVLSIYETFENPVVVMGQTREYKSFSAVPLGND
;
A
#
# COMPACT_ATOMS: atom_id res chain seq x y z
N LEU A 1 -24.66 10.35 -19.53
CA LEU A 1 -24.27 9.51 -19.13
C LEU A 1 -23.88 9.16 -17.75
N ALA A 2 -24.79 9.40 -16.79
CA ALA A 2 -24.50 9.07 -15.45
C ALA A 2 -24.18 7.61 -15.31
N GLY A 3 -24.92 6.78 -16.01
CA GLY A 3 -24.67 5.36 -15.91
C GLY A 3 -23.32 4.96 -16.42
N CYS A 4 -22.63 5.88 -17.07
CA CYS A 4 -21.34 5.56 -17.59
C CYS A 4 -20.24 6.19 -16.79
N ILE A 5 -20.57 6.72 -15.63
CA ILE A 5 -19.54 7.28 -14.79
C ILE A 5 -18.60 6.16 -14.40
N ASP A 6 -17.35 6.37 -14.70
CA ASP A 6 -16.31 5.45 -14.36
C ASP A 6 -16.21 5.41 -12.84
N GLU A 7 -16.24 4.22 -12.27
CA GLU A 7 -16.07 4.09 -10.83
C GLU A 7 -14.70 4.59 -10.37
N HIS A 8 -13.79 4.83 -11.30
CA HIS A 8 -12.49 5.36 -10.99
C HIS A 8 -12.35 6.83 -11.38
N TYR A 9 -13.49 7.51 -11.51
CA TYR A 9 -13.50 8.87 -11.99
C TYR A 9 -12.55 9.80 -11.26
N GLY A 10 -12.38 9.66 -9.98
CA GLY A 10 -11.49 10.50 -9.19
C GLY A 10 -10.06 10.03 -9.15
N GLU A 11 -9.72 8.98 -9.91
CA GLU A 11 -8.41 8.36 -9.81
C GLU A 11 -7.53 8.61 -11.03
N ASP A 12 -7.42 9.87 -11.48
CA ASP A 12 -6.49 10.21 -12.53
C ASP A 12 -5.08 10.31 -11.95
N SER A 13 -4.09 10.48 -12.79
CA SER A 13 -2.69 10.51 -12.37
C SER A 13 -2.41 11.46 -11.22
N ASN A 14 -2.95 12.68 -11.32
CA ASN A 14 -2.69 13.68 -10.28
C ASN A 14 -3.37 13.33 -8.98
N THR A 15 -4.59 12.83 -9.06
CA THR A 15 -5.36 12.43 -7.88
C THR A 15 -4.68 11.26 -7.17
N ILE A 16 -4.16 10.32 -7.96
CA ILE A 16 -3.46 9.17 -7.39
C ILE A 16 -2.24 9.65 -6.61
N VAL A 17 -1.43 10.52 -7.20
CA VAL A 17 -0.23 11.03 -6.53
C VAL A 17 -0.61 11.81 -5.28
N THR A 18 -1.62 12.69 -5.39
CA THR A 18 -2.04 13.52 -4.28
C THR A 18 -2.50 12.68 -3.09
N ASN A 19 -3.33 11.67 -3.36
CA ASN A 19 -3.82 10.83 -2.28
C ASN A 19 -2.74 9.91 -1.72
N LEU A 20 -1.93 9.33 -2.60
CA LEU A 20 -0.90 8.41 -2.14
C LEU A 20 0.09 9.10 -1.22
N THR A 21 0.49 10.31 -1.57
CA THR A 21 1.50 11.04 -0.81
C THR A 21 0.90 11.93 0.29
N GLY A 22 -0.42 12.11 0.30
CA GLY A 22 -1.07 13.01 1.25
C GLY A 22 -1.44 12.35 2.57
N TYR A 23 -1.37 11.04 2.65
CA TYR A 23 -1.75 10.29 3.84
C TYR A 23 -0.74 9.19 4.07
N ALA A 24 -0.70 8.69 5.31
CA ALA A 24 -0.06 7.41 5.58
C ALA A 24 -1.12 6.33 5.37
N TRP A 25 -0.68 5.11 5.10
CA TRP A 25 -1.59 4.02 4.74
C TRP A 25 -1.34 2.83 5.64
N GLU A 26 -2.37 2.39 6.37
CA GLU A 26 -2.23 1.34 7.36
C GLU A 26 -3.14 0.17 7.09
N ARG A 27 -2.65 -1.02 7.38
CA ARG A 27 -3.47 -2.21 7.43
C ARG A 27 -3.00 -3.06 8.59
N THR A 28 -3.94 -3.87 9.10
CA THR A 28 -3.67 -4.76 10.22
C THR A 28 -4.13 -6.14 9.84
N PHE A 29 -3.33 -7.15 10.18
CA PHE A 29 -3.70 -8.52 9.88
C PHE A 29 -3.12 -9.44 10.94
N GLN A 30 -3.64 -10.68 10.97
CA GLN A 30 -3.25 -11.66 11.98
C GLN A 30 -2.25 -12.63 11.39
N ILE A 31 -1.29 -13.03 12.21
CA ILE A 31 -0.34 -14.07 11.85
C ILE A 31 -0.24 -15.06 13.02
N ARG A 32 0.38 -16.19 12.76
CA ARG A 32 0.70 -17.14 13.81
C ARG A 32 2.21 -17.12 13.99
N THR A 33 2.66 -16.96 15.22
CA THR A 33 4.09 -16.91 15.54
C THR A 33 4.68 -18.30 15.48
N GLU A 34 6.01 -18.38 15.52
CA GLU A 34 6.69 -19.66 15.47
C GLU A 34 6.32 -20.56 16.64
N ASP A 35 6.05 -19.97 17.80
CA ASP A 35 5.66 -20.74 18.98
C ASP A 35 4.14 -21.00 19.05
N GLY A 36 3.43 -20.71 17.95
CA GLY A 36 2.03 -21.07 17.84
C GLY A 36 1.04 -20.08 18.39
N ARG A 37 1.49 -18.90 18.82
CA ARG A 37 0.58 -17.89 19.33
C ARG A 37 0.05 -17.03 18.20
N ASN A 38 -1.12 -16.42 18.40
CA ASN A 38 -1.66 -15.47 17.45
C ASN A 38 -1.04 -14.11 17.73
N ALA A 39 -0.70 -13.41 16.67
CA ALA A 39 -0.14 -12.07 16.78
C ALA A 39 -0.79 -11.18 15.73
N GLU A 40 -0.75 -9.89 16.00
CA GLU A 40 -1.31 -8.89 15.10
C GLU A 40 -0.17 -8.07 14.52
N VAL A 41 -0.21 -7.84 13.21
CA VAL A 41 0.79 -7.02 12.52
C VAL A 41 0.10 -5.79 11.98
N CYS A 42 0.66 -4.62 12.27
CA CYS A 42 0.20 -3.36 11.71
C CYS A 42 1.31 -2.83 10.79
N GLU A 43 0.96 -2.60 9.53
CA GLU A 43 1.88 -2.00 8.56
C GLU A 43 1.46 -0.57 8.32
N HIS A 44 2.45 0.32 8.31
CA HIS A 44 2.25 1.75 8.13
C HIS A 44 3.17 2.22 7.03
N TYR A 45 2.59 2.63 5.90
CA TYR A 45 3.36 3.10 4.74
C TYR A 45 3.25 4.61 4.60
N GLU A 46 4.36 5.24 4.22
CA GLU A 46 4.37 6.66 3.86
C GLU A 46 5.12 6.81 2.55
N PHE A 47 4.53 7.56 1.62
CA PHE A 47 5.11 7.80 0.30
C PHE A 47 5.38 9.29 0.15
N GLY A 48 6.64 9.65 -0.09
CA GLY A 48 7.02 11.04 -0.26
C GLY A 48 7.01 11.42 -1.74
N LEU A 49 6.82 12.70 -1.99
CA LEU A 49 6.83 13.22 -3.36
C LEU A 49 8.18 13.08 -4.03
N ASN A 50 9.23 12.86 -3.25
CA ASN A 50 10.60 12.74 -3.76
C ASN A 50 10.96 11.32 -4.20
N GLY A 51 9.99 10.41 -4.27
CA GLY A 51 10.25 9.04 -4.67
C GLY A 51 10.78 8.16 -3.56
N LYS A 52 10.77 8.64 -2.33
CA LYS A 52 11.20 7.86 -1.18
C LYS A 52 10.00 7.44 -0.37
N ALA A 53 10.08 6.26 0.22
CA ALA A 53 8.97 5.72 0.98
C ALA A 53 9.49 4.95 2.19
N SER A 54 8.58 4.65 3.10
CA SER A 54 8.92 3.83 4.26
C SER A 54 7.75 2.92 4.60
N CYS A 55 8.08 1.80 5.22
CA CYS A 55 7.09 0.90 5.79
C CYS A 55 7.52 0.55 7.20
N LYS A 56 6.68 0.89 8.16
CA LYS A 56 6.91 0.50 9.54
C LYS A 56 5.98 -0.66 9.85
N SER A 57 6.53 -1.76 10.32
CA SER A 57 5.77 -2.95 10.66
C SER A 57 5.91 -3.18 12.16
N ARG A 58 4.78 -3.29 12.86
CA ARG A 58 4.76 -3.53 14.30
C ARG A 58 3.95 -4.77 14.57
N THR A 59 4.54 -5.69 15.31
CA THR A 59 3.87 -6.93 15.69
C THR A 59 3.57 -6.90 17.18
N THR A 60 2.31 -7.19 17.54
CA THR A 60 1.90 -7.29 18.94
C THR A 60 1.34 -8.68 19.21
N CYS A 61 1.64 -9.18 20.39
CA CYS A 61 1.18 -10.48 20.82
C CYS A 61 0.66 -10.32 22.24
N ASP A 62 -0.62 -10.66 22.45
CA ASP A 62 -1.26 -10.50 23.74
C ASP A 62 -1.19 -9.07 24.26
N GLY A 63 -1.31 -8.12 23.33
CA GLY A 63 -1.32 -6.70 23.70
C GLY A 63 0.04 -6.07 23.91
N GLU A 64 1.11 -6.84 23.76
CA GLU A 64 2.45 -6.32 23.94
C GLU A 64 3.21 -6.31 22.61
N GLU A 65 3.92 -5.23 22.34
CA GLU A 65 4.73 -5.13 21.15
C GLU A 65 5.93 -6.06 21.28
N VAL A 66 6.07 -6.99 20.34
CA VAL A 66 7.18 -7.95 20.39
C VAL A 66 8.21 -7.69 19.31
N GLU A 67 7.86 -6.90 18.29
CA GLU A 67 8.77 -6.65 17.19
C GLU A 67 8.37 -5.40 16.44
N GLU A 68 9.34 -4.63 15.99
CA GLU A 68 9.10 -3.47 15.16
C GLU A 68 10.22 -3.35 14.14
N HIS A 69 9.86 -3.16 12.87
CA HIS A 69 10.81 -2.97 11.79
C HIS A 69 10.45 -1.73 11.00
N VAL A 70 11.45 -0.99 10.56
CA VAL A 70 11.24 0.12 9.66
C VAL A 70 12.11 -0.14 8.44
N HIS A 71 11.49 -0.08 7.27
CA HIS A 71 12.18 -0.30 6.00
C HIS A 71 12.02 0.95 5.15
N TYR A 72 13.12 1.52 4.69
CA TYR A 72 13.12 2.68 3.81
C TYR A 72 13.46 2.20 2.42
N PHE A 73 12.74 2.70 1.40
CA PHE A 73 12.94 2.25 0.04
C PHE A 73 12.54 3.35 -0.93
N ARG A 74 12.79 3.12 -2.21
CA ARG A 74 12.36 4.03 -3.26
C ARG A 74 11.19 3.40 -3.98
N TYR A 75 10.34 4.25 -4.53
CA TYR A 75 9.22 3.77 -5.33
C TYR A 75 9.13 4.61 -6.59
N ASP A 76 8.55 4.04 -7.63
CA ASP A 76 8.34 4.72 -8.91
C ASP A 76 7.00 4.31 -9.50
N PHE A 77 6.36 5.28 -10.16
CA PHE A 77 5.22 4.96 -11.00
C PHE A 77 5.75 4.45 -12.33
N ILE A 78 5.17 3.38 -12.86
CA ILE A 78 5.69 2.74 -14.07
C ILE A 78 4.76 2.80 -15.26
N THR A 79 3.64 3.52 -15.15
CA THR A 79 2.74 3.72 -16.27
C THR A 79 2.39 5.20 -16.38
N PRO A 80 1.99 5.67 -17.56
CA PRO A 80 1.63 7.07 -17.72
C PRO A 80 0.50 7.56 -16.81
N ASN A 81 -0.39 6.64 -16.40
CA ASN A 81 -1.52 7.03 -15.56
C ASN A 81 -1.30 6.71 -14.10
N ASN A 82 -0.08 6.32 -13.72
CA ASN A 82 0.31 6.07 -12.33
C ASN A 82 -0.49 4.99 -11.61
N ARG A 83 -1.05 4.04 -12.36
CA ARG A 83 -1.82 2.95 -11.75
C ARG A 83 -0.94 1.84 -11.21
N TYR A 84 0.33 1.81 -11.60
CA TYR A 84 1.25 0.74 -11.21
C TYR A 84 2.46 1.35 -10.55
N LEU A 85 2.88 0.75 -9.45
CA LEU A 85 4.04 1.18 -8.68
C LEU A 85 5.08 0.09 -8.63
N LEU A 86 6.34 0.47 -8.75
CA LEU A 86 7.43 -0.41 -8.41
C LEU A 86 7.91 -0.02 -7.02
N LEU A 87 7.86 -0.96 -6.07
CA LEU A 87 8.33 -0.76 -4.71
C LEU A 87 9.51 -1.70 -4.51
N ASP A 88 10.71 -1.18 -4.48
CA ASP A 88 11.91 -1.95 -4.16
C ASP A 88 11.94 -3.37 -4.78
N TYR A 89 11.15 -4.32 -4.27
CA TYR A 89 11.19 -5.71 -4.72
C TYR A 89 9.82 -6.25 -5.12
N CYS A 90 8.80 -5.42 -5.19
CA CYS A 90 7.48 -5.88 -5.60
C CYS A 90 6.77 -4.78 -6.36
N TYR A 91 5.59 -5.11 -6.89
CA TYR A 91 4.79 -4.17 -7.67
C TYR A 91 3.40 -4.10 -7.09
N TRP A 92 2.83 -2.89 -7.09
CA TRP A 92 1.46 -2.68 -6.68
C TRP A 92 0.67 -2.17 -7.87
N GLN A 93 -0.42 -2.85 -8.17
CA GLN A 93 -1.41 -2.35 -9.10
C GLN A 93 -2.50 -1.69 -8.27
N ILE A 94 -2.71 -0.40 -8.44
CA ILE A 94 -3.72 0.32 -7.67
C ILE A 94 -5.09 -0.07 -8.20
N ASP A 95 -5.91 -0.65 -7.33
CA ASP A 95 -7.29 -0.99 -7.65
C ASP A 95 -8.16 0.22 -7.36
N ARG A 96 -7.99 0.84 -6.21
CA ARG A 96 -8.78 1.99 -5.82
C ARG A 96 -8.00 2.84 -4.82
N ILE A 97 -8.09 4.15 -4.95
CA ILE A 97 -7.48 5.06 -3.99
C ILE A 97 -8.36 6.28 -3.81
N SER A 98 -8.50 6.72 -2.56
CA SER A 98 -9.26 7.91 -2.20
C SER A 98 -8.59 8.53 -0.99
N SER A 99 -9.26 9.49 -0.37
CA SER A 99 -8.74 10.08 0.87
C SER A 99 -8.97 9.20 2.09
N SER A 100 -9.59 8.03 1.90
CA SER A 100 -9.87 7.15 3.02
C SER A 100 -9.39 5.72 2.83
N VAL A 101 -9.22 5.26 1.59
CA VAL A 101 -8.87 3.86 1.35
C VAL A 101 -7.90 3.75 0.17
N LEU A 102 -7.00 2.77 0.28
CA LEU A 102 -6.12 2.37 -0.81
C LEU A 102 -6.21 0.86 -0.90
N SER A 103 -6.65 0.35 -2.05
CA SER A 103 -6.63 -1.09 -2.28
C SER A 103 -5.75 -1.38 -3.49
N ILE A 104 -4.97 -2.44 -3.39
CA ILE A 104 -3.99 -2.78 -4.42
C ILE A 104 -3.92 -4.28 -4.60
N TYR A 105 -3.32 -4.67 -5.72
CA TYR A 105 -2.91 -6.05 -5.94
C TYR A 105 -1.39 -6.06 -6.00
N GLU A 106 -0.77 -6.92 -5.21
CA GLU A 106 0.69 -7.01 -5.14
C GLU A 106 1.17 -8.19 -5.97
N THR A 107 2.23 -7.95 -6.75
CA THR A 107 2.86 -8.99 -7.55
C THR A 107 4.37 -8.86 -7.38
N PHE A 108 5.10 -9.91 -7.79
CA PHE A 108 6.56 -9.89 -7.71
C PHE A 108 7.22 -9.72 -9.06
N GLU A 109 6.45 -9.78 -10.14
CA GLU A 109 6.94 -9.45 -11.48
C GLU A 109 6.08 -8.33 -12.03
N ASN A 110 6.64 -7.58 -12.97
CA ASN A 110 5.96 -6.41 -13.52
C ASN A 110 4.62 -6.81 -14.12
N PRO A 111 3.50 -6.37 -13.54
CA PRO A 111 2.17 -6.80 -13.99
C PRO A 111 1.77 -6.21 -15.33
N VAL A 112 2.48 -5.19 -15.79
CA VAL A 112 2.22 -4.61 -17.12
C VAL A 112 2.74 -5.55 -18.21
N VAL A 113 3.77 -6.33 -17.89
CA VAL A 113 4.43 -7.22 -18.84
C VAL A 113 4.05 -8.68 -18.63
N VAL A 114 4.03 -9.13 -17.37
CA VAL A 114 3.77 -10.52 -17.04
C VAL A 114 2.32 -10.69 -16.64
N MET A 115 1.55 -11.38 -17.47
CA MET A 115 0.13 -11.63 -17.22
C MET A 115 -0.03 -12.99 -16.54
N GLY A 116 -1.12 -13.13 -15.80
CA GLY A 116 -1.47 -14.43 -15.24
C GLY A 116 -0.74 -14.85 -13.99
N GLN A 117 0.12 -14.00 -13.45
CA GLN A 117 0.79 -14.33 -12.20
C GLN A 117 -0.16 -14.16 -11.02
N THR A 118 0.16 -14.81 -9.93
CA THR A 118 -0.63 -14.70 -8.70
C THR A 118 -0.54 -13.27 -8.17
N ARG A 119 -1.69 -12.73 -7.76
CA ARG A 119 -1.78 -11.39 -7.20
C ARG A 119 -2.35 -11.48 -5.79
N GLU A 120 -1.81 -10.68 -4.89
CA GLU A 120 -2.33 -10.63 -3.52
C GLU A 120 -3.04 -9.29 -3.32
N TYR A 121 -4.31 -9.36 -2.94
CA TYR A 121 -5.10 -8.17 -2.66
C TYR A 121 -4.79 -7.65 -1.27
N LYS A 122 -4.55 -6.34 -1.15
CA LYS A 122 -4.34 -5.68 0.14
C LYS A 122 -5.13 -4.40 0.17
N SER A 123 -5.70 -4.09 1.33
CA SER A 123 -6.48 -2.88 1.51
C SER A 123 -5.95 -2.12 2.72
N PHE A 124 -5.79 -0.82 2.55
CA PHE A 124 -5.21 0.06 3.57
C PHE A 124 -6.18 1.19 3.87
N SER A 125 -6.15 1.67 5.11
CA SER A 125 -6.91 2.83 5.53
C SER A 125 -6.00 4.04 5.61
N ALA A 126 -6.53 5.20 5.24
CA ALA A 126 -5.76 6.44 5.34
C ALA A 126 -5.67 6.89 6.79
N VAL A 127 -4.49 7.31 7.20
CA VAL A 127 -4.29 7.95 8.50
C VAL A 127 -3.46 9.20 8.25
N PRO A 128 -3.52 10.18 9.18
CA PRO A 128 -2.73 11.39 8.99
C PRO A 128 -1.25 11.08 8.92
N LEU A 129 -0.52 11.86 8.14
CA LEU A 129 0.93 11.75 8.10
C LEU A 129 1.48 12.11 9.48
N GLY A 130 2.53 11.41 9.87
CA GLY A 130 3.16 11.68 11.14
C GLY A 130 3.81 13.05 11.13
N ASN A 131 3.77 13.69 12.30
CA ASN A 131 4.35 15.01 12.45
C ASN A 131 5.59 15.02 13.29
N ASP A 132 6.07 13.90 13.62
CA ASP A 132 7.21 13.83 14.52
C ASP A 132 8.52 13.80 13.85
#